data_63028c77cb906143ad4a751288b1d2aa
#
_entry.id   63028c77cb906143ad4a751288b1d2aa
#
_cell.length_a   1.000
_cell.length_b   1.000
_cell.length_c   1.000
_cell.angle_alpha   90.00
_cell.angle_beta   90.00
_cell.angle_gamma   90.00
#
_symmetry.space_group_name_H-M   'P 1'
#
loop_
_entity.id
_entity.type
_entity.pdbx_description
1 polymer ?
#
loop_
_entity_poly.entity_id
_entity_poly.type
_entity_poly.pdbx_seq_one_letter_code
_entity_poly.pdbx_strand_id
1 'polypeptide(L)'
;MEKVLFSIYKLFCFNTFGRILINKTEYEVGRYLPFDNYGMGVTTARVFLLNLFKAFFIAGLAFSIALFDIKYLPIAIMLGGATYKDSFVKWKRKQEKTILRQLSSYLNELRREYYRFNDVEEAFLAAFSAAGEELKLHLGLIEEAMDGDGVPERYRDASPNRFLFIFIAICQCAIKYGDNDNTFVSNIDELQKNIDSDLLKWEREDFIFSAVFFAICFALISLPIMERWAISQVEGLTEFYDGFKGSVTRAACLVITLLFVIFFEKMQEIRCDGITPLLSGIMEIGLVNKGFKWLFDNTHTGKSSIADIFDKNFPEKSYQHFILSRFFWFIGSFIIGLLWIIYWQLSLVLMIPAILIAVCMSFIPHLSLVIDGMFYEAMLEEEIGQVRLMTISLAGVIGMTVEEILLWIENFTSFLRDSVSTCIDELDVDENDALDLLRDRWKTTSFINVIDDLIASDKIGINEAFKDLLSRRDYYSAKRRQEQELIVRKKETIISTFLYLPFMLSVGAYMIAPFMVISVRNLLDITVKLS
;
A
#
# COMPACT_ATOMS: atom_id res chain seq x y z
N MET A 1 -29.16 -4.04 -15.16
CA MET A 1 -28.03 -3.18 -14.76
C MET A 1 -26.69 -3.85 -15.07
N GLU A 2 -26.48 -5.10 -14.72
CA GLU A 2 -25.19 -5.83 -14.92
C GLU A 2 -24.76 -5.92 -16.40
N LYS A 3 -25.67 -6.24 -17.30
CA LYS A 3 -25.38 -6.28 -18.75
C LYS A 3 -24.86 -4.94 -19.28
N VAL A 4 -25.38 -3.82 -18.76
CA VAL A 4 -24.93 -2.48 -19.15
C VAL A 4 -23.53 -2.21 -18.62
N LEU A 5 -23.26 -2.55 -17.36
CA LEU A 5 -21.92 -2.43 -16.76
C LEU A 5 -20.89 -3.27 -17.49
N PHE A 6 -21.23 -4.50 -17.87
CA PHE A 6 -20.34 -5.36 -18.65
C PHE A 6 -20.08 -4.80 -20.07
N SER A 7 -21.09 -4.18 -20.69
CA SER A 7 -20.90 -3.51 -21.98
C SER A 7 -19.97 -2.29 -21.86
N ILE A 8 -20.09 -1.53 -20.77
CA ILE A 8 -19.19 -0.42 -20.46
C ILE A 8 -17.76 -0.93 -20.23
N TYR A 9 -17.59 -2.00 -19.45
CA TYR A 9 -16.28 -2.66 -19.27
C TYR A 9 -15.65 -3.03 -20.61
N LYS A 10 -16.38 -3.71 -21.50
CA LYS A 10 -15.89 -4.04 -22.85
C LYS A 10 -15.48 -2.81 -23.67
N LEU A 11 -16.24 -1.71 -23.57
CA LEU A 11 -15.92 -0.46 -24.25
C LEU A 11 -14.58 0.13 -23.77
N PHE A 12 -14.31 0.08 -22.46
CA PHE A 12 -13.02 0.51 -21.91
C PHE A 12 -11.88 -0.42 -22.34
N CYS A 13 -12.10 -1.73 -22.36
CA CYS A 13 -11.10 -2.72 -22.81
C CYS A 13 -10.78 -2.61 -24.30
N PHE A 14 -11.73 -2.15 -25.13
CA PHE A 14 -11.51 -1.98 -26.56
C PHE A 14 -10.57 -0.82 -26.87
N ASN A 15 -10.58 0.25 -26.05
CA ASN A 15 -9.73 1.43 -26.25
C ASN A 15 -8.46 1.31 -25.39
N THR A 16 -7.28 1.46 -26.01
CA THR A 16 -5.98 1.41 -25.32
C THR A 16 -5.90 2.35 -24.12
N PHE A 17 -6.42 3.58 -24.26
CA PHE A 17 -6.48 4.55 -23.17
C PHE A 17 -7.45 4.11 -22.05
N GLY A 18 -8.63 3.60 -22.42
CA GLY A 18 -9.60 3.05 -21.47
C GLY A 18 -9.02 1.88 -20.68
N ARG A 19 -8.29 0.98 -21.36
CA ARG A 19 -7.62 -0.16 -20.73
C ARG A 19 -6.59 0.26 -19.69
N ILE A 20 -5.78 1.26 -19.99
CA ILE A 20 -4.80 1.82 -19.02
C ILE A 20 -5.51 2.33 -17.76
N LEU A 21 -6.66 3.00 -17.91
CA LEU A 21 -7.41 3.56 -16.79
C LEU A 21 -8.00 2.50 -15.85
N ILE A 22 -8.50 1.39 -16.39
CA ILE A 22 -9.18 0.37 -15.58
C ILE A 22 -8.26 -0.78 -15.17
N ASN A 23 -7.08 -0.93 -15.79
CA ASN A 23 -6.17 -2.07 -15.58
C ASN A 23 -5.84 -2.30 -14.09
N LYS A 24 -5.53 -1.23 -13.36
CA LYS A 24 -5.27 -1.33 -11.91
C LYS A 24 -6.52 -1.81 -11.14
N THR A 25 -7.69 -1.30 -11.49
CA THR A 25 -8.96 -1.70 -10.84
C THR A 25 -9.30 -3.15 -11.18
N GLU A 26 -9.11 -3.54 -12.43
CA GLU A 26 -9.32 -4.90 -12.93
C GLU A 26 -8.42 -5.91 -12.21
N TYR A 27 -7.11 -5.61 -12.10
CA TYR A 27 -6.15 -6.45 -11.38
C TYR A 27 -6.57 -6.66 -9.91
N GLU A 28 -6.91 -5.59 -9.21
CA GLU A 28 -7.30 -5.68 -7.81
C GLU A 28 -8.66 -6.39 -7.63
N VAL A 29 -9.63 -6.17 -8.52
CA VAL A 29 -10.92 -6.87 -8.49
C VAL A 29 -10.74 -8.36 -8.78
N GLY A 30 -9.84 -8.73 -9.70
CA GLY A 30 -9.53 -10.12 -10.03
C GLY A 30 -9.03 -10.94 -8.84
N ARG A 31 -8.38 -10.31 -7.87
CA ARG A 31 -7.94 -10.96 -6.61
C ARG A 31 -9.11 -11.38 -5.70
N TYR A 32 -10.24 -10.65 -5.78
CA TYR A 32 -11.44 -10.95 -4.96
C TYR A 32 -12.44 -11.82 -5.69
N LEU A 33 -12.40 -11.86 -7.02
CA LEU A 33 -13.28 -12.65 -7.89
C LEU A 33 -12.44 -13.51 -8.84
N PRO A 34 -11.67 -14.47 -8.33
CA PRO A 34 -10.82 -15.30 -9.15
C PRO A 34 -11.68 -16.15 -10.11
N PHE A 35 -11.27 -16.18 -11.39
CA PHE A 35 -11.87 -17.00 -12.46
C PHE A 35 -13.32 -16.67 -12.88
N ASP A 36 -13.96 -15.67 -12.30
CA ASP A 36 -15.25 -15.15 -12.77
C ASP A 36 -15.06 -13.92 -13.68
N ASN A 37 -14.75 -14.17 -14.95
CA ASN A 37 -14.52 -13.10 -15.94
C ASN A 37 -15.73 -12.16 -16.11
N TYR A 38 -16.96 -12.66 -15.97
CA TYR A 38 -18.15 -11.83 -16.09
C TYR A 38 -18.34 -10.96 -14.84
N GLY A 39 -18.33 -11.58 -13.66
CA GLY A 39 -18.45 -10.90 -12.38
C GLY A 39 -17.31 -9.90 -12.15
N MET A 40 -16.07 -10.26 -12.52
CA MET A 40 -14.91 -9.36 -12.50
C MET A 40 -15.15 -8.13 -13.37
N GLY A 41 -15.58 -8.29 -14.63
CA GLY A 41 -15.83 -7.16 -15.52
C GLY A 41 -16.95 -6.25 -15.05
N VAL A 42 -18.07 -6.82 -14.53
CA VAL A 42 -19.17 -6.04 -13.94
C VAL A 42 -18.73 -5.27 -12.70
N THR A 43 -18.00 -5.93 -11.82
CA THR A 43 -17.52 -5.32 -10.56
C THR A 43 -16.47 -4.26 -10.83
N THR A 44 -15.53 -4.49 -11.75
CA THR A 44 -14.54 -3.50 -12.19
C THR A 44 -15.22 -2.23 -12.70
N ALA A 45 -16.20 -2.37 -13.62
CA ALA A 45 -16.95 -1.22 -14.13
C ALA A 45 -17.71 -0.49 -13.03
N ARG A 46 -18.37 -1.23 -12.13
CA ARG A 46 -19.13 -0.67 -11.01
C ARG A 46 -18.23 0.14 -10.08
N VAL A 47 -17.11 -0.43 -9.65
CA VAL A 47 -16.16 0.22 -8.74
C VAL A 47 -15.55 1.45 -9.38
N PHE A 48 -15.09 1.34 -10.63
CA PHE A 48 -14.50 2.44 -11.37
C PHE A 48 -15.49 3.60 -11.52
N LEU A 49 -16.71 3.33 -12.01
CA LEU A 49 -17.73 4.37 -12.23
C LEU A 49 -18.20 5.01 -10.92
N LEU A 50 -18.41 4.24 -9.86
CA LEU A 50 -18.82 4.78 -8.56
C LEU A 50 -17.74 5.70 -7.96
N ASN A 51 -16.48 5.31 -8.05
CA ASN A 51 -15.37 6.12 -7.55
C ASN A 51 -15.18 7.38 -8.40
N LEU A 52 -15.32 7.26 -9.71
CA LEU A 52 -15.28 8.38 -10.64
C LEU A 52 -16.43 9.36 -10.37
N PHE A 53 -17.65 8.86 -10.18
CA PHE A 53 -18.81 9.71 -9.85
C PHE A 53 -18.62 10.46 -8.53
N LYS A 54 -18.13 9.80 -7.48
CA LYS A 54 -17.81 10.45 -6.20
C LYS A 54 -16.74 11.53 -6.37
N ALA A 55 -15.69 11.25 -7.14
CA ALA A 55 -14.62 12.19 -7.44
C ALA A 55 -15.14 13.45 -8.15
N PHE A 56 -15.95 13.27 -9.20
CA PHE A 56 -16.57 14.39 -9.93
C PHE A 56 -17.56 15.17 -9.07
N PHE A 57 -18.33 14.48 -8.22
CA PHE A 57 -19.29 15.14 -7.33
C PHE A 57 -18.56 16.04 -6.32
N ILE A 58 -17.52 15.56 -5.66
CA ILE A 58 -16.72 16.34 -4.69
C ILE A 58 -15.94 17.46 -5.38
N ALA A 59 -15.35 17.19 -6.56
CA ALA A 59 -14.68 18.22 -7.35
C ALA A 59 -15.65 19.33 -7.80
N GLY A 60 -16.84 18.96 -8.28
CA GLY A 60 -17.90 19.90 -8.66
C GLY A 60 -18.41 20.73 -7.49
N LEU A 61 -18.58 20.10 -6.32
CA LEU A 61 -18.97 20.79 -5.08
C LEU A 61 -17.88 21.79 -4.65
N ALA A 62 -16.62 21.40 -4.66
CA ALA A 62 -15.51 22.29 -4.33
C ALA A 62 -15.42 23.47 -5.32
N PHE A 63 -15.62 23.21 -6.60
CA PHE A 63 -15.60 24.26 -7.64
C PHE A 63 -16.82 25.19 -7.53
N SER A 64 -17.99 24.69 -7.13
CA SER A 64 -19.17 25.52 -6.87
C SER A 64 -18.99 26.43 -5.64
N ILE A 65 -18.34 25.93 -4.57
CA ILE A 65 -17.98 26.74 -3.40
C ILE A 65 -17.01 27.86 -3.79
N ALA A 66 -16.13 27.60 -4.74
CA ALA A 66 -15.24 28.60 -5.33
C ALA A 66 -15.95 29.57 -6.33
N LEU A 67 -17.30 29.50 -6.46
CA LEU A 67 -18.11 30.28 -7.40
C LEU A 67 -17.66 30.10 -8.86
N PHE A 68 -17.23 28.92 -9.23
CA PHE A 68 -16.72 28.57 -10.56
C PHE A 68 -15.54 29.42 -11.04
N ASP A 69 -14.81 30.06 -10.10
CA ASP A 69 -13.61 30.80 -10.46
C ASP A 69 -12.50 29.80 -10.84
N ILE A 70 -12.03 29.95 -12.05
CA ILE A 70 -11.10 29.05 -12.71
C ILE A 70 -9.73 29.01 -12.00
N LYS A 71 -9.39 30.02 -11.20
CA LYS A 71 -8.19 30.05 -10.34
C LYS A 71 -8.15 28.87 -9.36
N TYR A 72 -9.33 28.34 -8.98
CA TYR A 72 -9.49 27.24 -8.02
C TYR A 72 -9.73 25.88 -8.69
N LEU A 73 -9.72 25.81 -10.02
CA LEU A 73 -9.83 24.55 -10.75
C LEU A 73 -8.80 23.51 -10.30
N PRO A 74 -7.50 23.85 -10.03
CA PRO A 74 -6.54 22.89 -9.52
C PRO A 74 -6.94 22.28 -8.17
N ILE A 75 -7.59 23.03 -7.29
CA ILE A 75 -8.12 22.53 -6.01
C ILE A 75 -9.19 21.47 -6.27
N ALA A 76 -10.13 21.75 -7.16
CA ALA A 76 -11.20 20.82 -7.51
C ALA A 76 -10.64 19.52 -8.10
N ILE A 77 -9.65 19.60 -9.00
CA ILE A 77 -8.99 18.44 -9.61
C ILE A 77 -8.26 17.63 -8.52
N MET A 78 -7.53 18.29 -7.63
CA MET A 78 -6.78 17.64 -6.56
C MET A 78 -7.71 16.92 -5.57
N LEU A 79 -8.80 17.55 -5.15
CA LEU A 79 -9.84 16.96 -4.32
C LEU A 79 -10.51 15.77 -5.01
N GLY A 80 -10.84 15.89 -6.28
CA GLY A 80 -11.38 14.79 -7.07
C GLY A 80 -10.44 13.59 -7.13
N GLY A 81 -9.16 13.83 -7.40
CA GLY A 81 -8.11 12.78 -7.44
C GLY A 81 -7.92 12.10 -6.09
N ALA A 82 -7.82 12.88 -5.01
CA ALA A 82 -7.71 12.34 -3.65
C ALA A 82 -8.96 11.53 -3.26
N THR A 83 -10.16 12.01 -3.61
CA THR A 83 -11.41 11.27 -3.34
C THR A 83 -11.50 9.97 -4.13
N TYR A 84 -11.07 9.95 -5.39
CA TYR A 84 -11.03 8.74 -6.21
C TYR A 84 -10.17 7.66 -5.57
N LYS A 85 -8.94 8.02 -5.20
CA LYS A 85 -7.99 7.10 -4.56
C LYS A 85 -8.47 6.62 -3.18
N ASP A 86 -8.90 7.54 -2.31
CA ASP A 86 -9.43 7.18 -0.98
C ASP A 86 -10.62 6.22 -1.08
N SER A 87 -11.56 6.49 -2.01
CA SER A 87 -12.71 5.62 -2.26
C SER A 87 -12.29 4.23 -2.75
N PHE A 88 -11.26 4.14 -3.59
CA PHE A 88 -10.74 2.89 -4.11
C PHE A 88 -10.07 2.06 -2.99
N VAL A 89 -9.22 2.70 -2.18
CA VAL A 89 -8.55 2.05 -1.04
C VAL A 89 -9.59 1.56 -0.01
N LYS A 90 -10.59 2.36 0.30
CA LYS A 90 -11.70 1.98 1.20
C LYS A 90 -12.50 0.80 0.67
N TRP A 91 -12.75 0.75 -0.66
CA TRP A 91 -13.41 -0.38 -1.28
C TRP A 91 -12.57 -1.66 -1.12
N LYS A 92 -11.28 -1.61 -1.46
CA LYS A 92 -10.34 -2.73 -1.33
C LYS A 92 -10.29 -3.27 0.10
N ARG A 93 -10.05 -2.40 1.08
CA ARG A 93 -10.04 -2.77 2.49
C ARG A 93 -11.36 -3.36 2.97
N LYS A 94 -12.49 -2.87 2.46
CA LYS A 94 -13.81 -3.42 2.77
C LYS A 94 -13.93 -4.87 2.27
N GLN A 95 -13.47 -5.17 1.05
CA GLN A 95 -13.49 -6.53 0.51
C GLN A 95 -12.60 -7.47 1.32
N GLU A 96 -11.36 -7.07 1.59
CA GLU A 96 -10.43 -7.84 2.43
C GLU A 96 -11.03 -8.13 3.82
N LYS A 97 -11.58 -7.12 4.50
CA LYS A 97 -12.25 -7.30 5.79
C LYS A 97 -13.45 -8.25 5.70
N THR A 98 -14.22 -8.18 4.63
CA THR A 98 -15.38 -9.06 4.43
C THR A 98 -14.93 -10.52 4.31
N ILE A 99 -13.93 -10.80 3.46
CA ILE A 99 -13.38 -12.15 3.30
C ILE A 99 -12.79 -12.66 4.62
N LEU A 100 -12.02 -11.85 5.35
CA LEU A 100 -11.43 -12.26 6.62
C LEU A 100 -12.48 -12.52 7.72
N ARG A 101 -13.53 -11.71 7.79
CA ARG A 101 -14.64 -11.96 8.74
C ARG A 101 -15.39 -13.24 8.39
N GLN A 102 -15.61 -13.50 7.09
CA GLN A 102 -16.21 -14.74 6.63
C GLN A 102 -15.30 -15.93 6.91
N LEU A 103 -13.97 -15.78 6.72
CA LEU A 103 -12.99 -16.82 7.05
C LEU A 103 -12.99 -17.10 8.56
N SER A 104 -12.92 -16.08 9.42
CA SER A 104 -12.98 -16.27 10.87
C SER A 104 -14.26 -17.00 11.32
N SER A 105 -15.42 -16.66 10.71
CA SER A 105 -16.68 -17.37 10.96
C SER A 105 -16.64 -18.81 10.46
N TYR A 106 -16.09 -19.04 9.26
CA TYR A 106 -15.95 -20.35 8.66
C TYR A 106 -15.03 -21.27 9.47
N LEU A 107 -13.90 -20.75 9.99
CA LEU A 107 -12.98 -21.52 10.84
C LEU A 107 -13.66 -22.03 12.12
N ASN A 108 -14.60 -21.26 12.70
CA ASN A 108 -15.39 -21.72 13.84
C ASN A 108 -16.29 -22.91 13.46
N GLU A 109 -16.92 -22.86 12.29
CA GLU A 109 -17.77 -23.94 11.79
C GLU A 109 -16.93 -25.16 11.46
N LEU A 110 -15.81 -24.96 10.74
CA LEU A 110 -14.87 -26.04 10.38
C LEU A 110 -14.39 -26.79 11.63
N ARG A 111 -14.02 -26.07 12.70
CA ARG A 111 -13.60 -26.68 13.96
C ARG A 111 -14.74 -27.53 14.57
N ARG A 112 -15.99 -27.06 14.51
CA ARG A 112 -17.14 -27.79 15.03
C ARG A 112 -17.41 -29.07 14.24
N GLU A 113 -17.35 -29.00 12.92
CA GLU A 113 -17.52 -30.14 12.05
C GLU A 113 -16.34 -31.13 12.15
N TYR A 114 -15.12 -30.63 12.35
CA TYR A 114 -13.95 -31.46 12.58
C TYR A 114 -14.08 -32.34 13.85
N TYR A 115 -14.60 -31.79 14.93
CA TYR A 115 -14.90 -32.62 16.13
C TYR A 115 -15.98 -33.68 15.87
N ARG A 116 -16.80 -33.51 14.83
CA ARG A 116 -17.85 -34.47 14.48
C ARG A 116 -17.34 -35.59 13.59
N PHE A 117 -16.54 -35.25 12.60
CA PHE A 117 -16.08 -36.19 11.57
C PHE A 117 -14.70 -36.77 11.88
N ASN A 118 -13.87 -36.05 12.58
CA ASN A 118 -12.45 -36.33 12.83
C ASN A 118 -11.64 -36.54 11.54
N ASP A 119 -12.11 -35.86 10.48
CA ASP A 119 -11.51 -35.85 9.15
C ASP A 119 -11.58 -34.44 8.58
N VAL A 120 -10.47 -33.97 7.97
CA VAL A 120 -10.33 -32.59 7.51
C VAL A 120 -11.17 -32.33 6.27
N GLU A 121 -11.19 -33.28 5.31
CA GLU A 121 -11.91 -33.13 4.05
C GLU A 121 -13.43 -33.15 4.27
N GLU A 122 -13.91 -34.13 5.07
CA GLU A 122 -15.32 -34.21 5.42
C GLU A 122 -15.79 -32.97 6.21
N ALA A 123 -14.97 -32.50 7.17
CA ALA A 123 -15.27 -31.28 7.93
C ALA A 123 -15.28 -30.02 7.05
N PHE A 124 -14.33 -29.91 6.11
CA PHE A 124 -14.24 -28.81 5.16
C PHE A 124 -15.49 -28.72 4.30
N LEU A 125 -15.91 -29.84 3.69
CA LEU A 125 -17.10 -29.92 2.86
C LEU A 125 -18.39 -29.64 3.64
N ALA A 126 -18.51 -30.16 4.88
CA ALA A 126 -19.65 -29.91 5.75
C ALA A 126 -19.76 -28.43 6.12
N ALA A 127 -18.64 -27.77 6.46
CA ALA A 127 -18.58 -26.37 6.80
C ALA A 127 -18.78 -25.43 5.59
N PHE A 128 -18.56 -25.91 4.35
CA PHE A 128 -18.65 -25.11 3.12
C PHE A 128 -19.99 -24.40 2.95
N SER A 129 -21.09 -25.05 3.37
CA SER A 129 -22.44 -24.48 3.30
C SER A 129 -22.62 -23.22 4.15
N ALA A 130 -21.86 -23.09 5.24
CA ALA A 130 -21.90 -21.96 6.17
C ALA A 130 -21.02 -20.77 5.74
N ALA A 131 -20.18 -20.95 4.70
CA ALA A 131 -19.30 -19.92 4.19
C ALA A 131 -20.11 -18.79 3.50
N GLY A 132 -19.63 -17.55 3.62
CA GLY A 132 -20.18 -16.43 2.85
C GLY A 132 -19.85 -16.51 1.37
N GLU A 133 -20.65 -15.86 0.53
CA GLU A 133 -20.54 -15.97 -0.93
C GLU A 133 -19.17 -15.51 -1.48
N GLU A 134 -18.58 -14.45 -0.90
CA GLU A 134 -17.27 -13.98 -1.32
C GLU A 134 -16.17 -14.98 -0.98
N LEU A 135 -16.28 -15.64 0.17
CA LEU A 135 -15.31 -16.65 0.59
C LEU A 135 -15.47 -17.97 -0.17
N LYS A 136 -16.70 -18.38 -0.56
CA LYS A 136 -16.95 -19.63 -1.28
C LYS A 136 -16.12 -19.78 -2.55
N LEU A 137 -15.91 -18.67 -3.28
CA LEU A 137 -15.08 -18.68 -4.49
C LEU A 137 -13.62 -19.09 -4.16
N HIS A 138 -13.10 -18.59 -3.05
CA HIS A 138 -11.75 -18.94 -2.61
C HIS A 138 -11.68 -20.35 -2.01
N LEU A 139 -12.71 -20.77 -1.28
CA LEU A 139 -12.76 -22.12 -0.71
C LEU A 139 -12.80 -23.21 -1.80
N GLY A 140 -13.50 -22.98 -2.92
CA GLY A 140 -13.48 -23.91 -4.04
C GLY A 140 -12.10 -24.10 -4.65
N LEU A 141 -11.28 -23.04 -4.69
CA LEU A 141 -9.89 -23.13 -5.14
C LEU A 141 -8.97 -23.78 -4.10
N ILE A 142 -9.29 -23.58 -2.82
CA ILE A 142 -8.58 -24.22 -1.71
C ILE A 142 -8.86 -25.72 -1.71
N GLU A 143 -10.10 -26.14 -1.96
CA GLU A 143 -10.48 -27.54 -2.12
C GLU A 143 -9.65 -28.22 -3.23
N GLU A 144 -9.55 -27.58 -4.41
CA GLU A 144 -8.70 -28.09 -5.49
C GLU A 144 -7.21 -28.17 -5.13
N ALA A 145 -6.75 -27.29 -4.21
CA ALA A 145 -5.36 -27.24 -3.77
C ALA A 145 -5.05 -28.24 -2.64
N MET A 146 -6.07 -28.75 -1.92
CA MET A 146 -5.84 -29.65 -0.77
C MET A 146 -5.15 -30.96 -1.15
N ASP A 147 -5.45 -31.50 -2.34
CA ASP A 147 -4.88 -32.74 -2.83
C ASP A 147 -3.47 -32.58 -3.42
N GLY A 148 -2.96 -31.36 -3.53
CA GLY A 148 -1.67 -31.03 -4.15
C GLY A 148 -0.54 -30.81 -3.14
N ASP A 149 0.69 -30.80 -3.66
CA ASP A 149 1.87 -30.36 -2.89
C ASP A 149 2.04 -28.85 -3.08
N GLY A 150 1.64 -28.05 -2.08
CA GLY A 150 1.81 -26.61 -2.06
C GLY A 150 0.66 -25.79 -2.68
N VAL A 151 0.83 -24.49 -2.74
CA VAL A 151 -0.18 -23.56 -3.28
C VAL A 151 -0.03 -23.46 -4.80
N PRO A 152 -1.11 -23.69 -5.59
CA PRO A 152 -1.06 -23.49 -7.03
C PRO A 152 -0.60 -22.05 -7.38
N GLU A 153 0.35 -21.89 -8.31
CA GLU A 153 0.86 -20.57 -8.71
C GLU A 153 -0.27 -19.60 -9.10
N ARG A 154 -1.29 -20.10 -9.79
CA ARG A 154 -2.46 -19.29 -10.17
C ARG A 154 -3.20 -18.70 -8.97
N TYR A 155 -3.28 -19.45 -7.87
CA TYR A 155 -3.94 -18.98 -6.65
C TYR A 155 -3.04 -18.06 -5.85
N ARG A 156 -1.73 -18.29 -5.85
CA ARG A 156 -0.76 -17.43 -5.16
C ARG A 156 -0.86 -15.98 -5.62
N ASP A 157 -0.94 -15.75 -6.94
CA ASP A 157 -1.05 -14.41 -7.51
C ASP A 157 -2.46 -13.81 -7.36
N ALA A 158 -3.49 -14.66 -7.32
CA ALA A 158 -4.89 -14.25 -7.21
C ALA A 158 -5.39 -14.11 -5.77
N SER A 159 -4.67 -14.62 -4.78
CA SER A 159 -5.17 -14.57 -3.40
C SER A 159 -5.20 -13.14 -2.84
N PRO A 160 -6.33 -12.72 -2.26
CA PRO A 160 -6.46 -11.39 -1.68
C PRO A 160 -5.72 -11.27 -0.35
N ASN A 161 -5.46 -12.38 0.34
CA ASN A 161 -4.90 -12.36 1.69
C ASN A 161 -4.06 -13.60 2.01
N ARG A 162 -2.95 -13.39 2.72
CA ARG A 162 -2.02 -14.44 3.15
C ARG A 162 -2.60 -15.46 4.13
N PHE A 163 -3.64 -15.11 4.89
CA PHE A 163 -4.28 -16.06 5.81
C PHE A 163 -4.94 -17.25 5.09
N LEU A 164 -5.36 -17.04 3.85
CA LEU A 164 -5.85 -18.13 3.01
C LEU A 164 -4.74 -19.13 2.68
N PHE A 165 -3.50 -18.68 2.48
CA PHE A 165 -2.35 -19.58 2.27
C PHE A 165 -2.01 -20.38 3.52
N ILE A 166 -2.00 -19.72 4.70
CA ILE A 166 -1.77 -20.40 5.96
C ILE A 166 -2.85 -21.46 6.19
N PHE A 167 -4.10 -21.14 5.83
CA PHE A 167 -5.21 -22.07 5.93
C PHE A 167 -5.01 -23.30 5.03
N ILE A 168 -4.60 -23.09 3.76
CA ILE A 168 -4.24 -24.19 2.85
C ILE A 168 -3.14 -25.06 3.47
N ALA A 169 -2.05 -24.44 3.97
CA ALA A 169 -0.96 -25.17 4.58
C ALA A 169 -1.40 -26.04 5.77
N ILE A 170 -2.23 -25.47 6.65
CA ILE A 170 -2.77 -26.21 7.80
C ILE A 170 -3.61 -27.41 7.33
N CYS A 171 -4.47 -27.23 6.31
CA CYS A 171 -5.29 -28.31 5.77
C CYS A 171 -4.45 -29.40 5.08
N GLN A 172 -3.53 -29.02 4.17
CA GLN A 172 -2.65 -29.99 3.49
C GLN A 172 -1.80 -30.79 4.47
N CYS A 173 -1.22 -30.13 5.49
CA CYS A 173 -0.45 -30.82 6.51
C CYS A 173 -1.30 -31.83 7.28
N ALA A 174 -2.52 -31.47 7.65
CA ALA A 174 -3.39 -32.37 8.39
C ALA A 174 -3.87 -33.56 7.54
N ILE A 175 -4.09 -33.36 6.23
CA ILE A 175 -4.45 -34.43 5.29
C ILE A 175 -3.24 -35.35 5.03
N LYS A 176 -2.07 -34.78 4.72
CA LYS A 176 -0.86 -35.55 4.32
C LYS A 176 -0.26 -36.33 5.48
N TYR A 177 -0.21 -35.75 6.67
CA TYR A 177 0.50 -36.31 7.83
C TYR A 177 -0.42 -36.79 8.95
N GLY A 178 -1.73 -36.52 8.84
CA GLY A 178 -2.71 -36.78 9.88
C GLY A 178 -2.68 -35.77 11.02
N ASP A 179 -3.71 -35.78 11.86
CA ASP A 179 -3.80 -34.93 13.05
C ASP A 179 -3.44 -35.74 14.30
N ASN A 180 -2.23 -35.48 14.84
CA ASN A 180 -1.82 -36.03 16.10
C ASN A 180 -2.00 -34.96 17.20
N ASP A 181 -2.59 -35.31 18.32
CA ASP A 181 -2.77 -34.45 19.50
C ASP A 181 -3.64 -33.20 19.29
N ASN A 182 -4.63 -33.23 18.37
CA ASN A 182 -5.48 -32.09 18.04
C ASN A 182 -4.70 -30.85 17.53
N THR A 183 -3.59 -31.07 16.85
CA THR A 183 -2.72 -30.02 16.29
C THR A 183 -3.50 -29.18 15.27
N PHE A 184 -4.35 -29.81 14.44
CA PHE A 184 -5.19 -29.11 13.47
C PHE A 184 -6.09 -28.07 14.11
N VAL A 185 -6.83 -28.47 15.17
CA VAL A 185 -7.73 -27.55 15.89
C VAL A 185 -6.96 -26.40 16.52
N SER A 186 -5.80 -26.70 17.13
CA SER A 186 -4.94 -25.68 17.73
C SER A 186 -4.43 -24.66 16.69
N ASN A 187 -4.07 -25.13 15.49
CA ASN A 187 -3.63 -24.28 14.39
C ASN A 187 -4.77 -23.40 13.83
N ILE A 188 -5.98 -23.95 13.70
CA ILE A 188 -7.19 -23.20 13.32
C ILE A 188 -7.51 -22.10 14.34
N ASP A 189 -7.44 -22.39 15.63
CA ASP A 189 -7.66 -21.40 16.70
C ASP A 189 -6.64 -20.27 16.67
N GLU A 190 -5.38 -20.59 16.40
CA GLU A 190 -4.32 -19.59 16.26
C GLU A 190 -4.49 -18.72 15.01
N LEU A 191 -4.82 -19.36 13.89
CA LEU A 191 -5.13 -18.64 12.64
C LEU A 191 -6.28 -17.65 12.87
N GLN A 192 -7.35 -18.08 13.53
CA GLN A 192 -8.49 -17.23 13.85
C GLN A 192 -8.08 -16.03 14.73
N LYS A 193 -7.33 -16.27 15.82
CA LYS A 193 -6.84 -15.19 16.69
C LYS A 193 -5.99 -14.17 15.93
N ASN A 194 -5.20 -14.63 14.95
CA ASN A 194 -4.38 -13.77 14.11
C ASN A 194 -5.22 -12.93 13.15
N ILE A 195 -6.27 -13.52 12.54
CA ILE A 195 -7.24 -12.81 11.69
C ILE A 195 -7.96 -11.73 12.49
N ASP A 196 -8.45 -12.05 13.68
CA ASP A 196 -9.17 -11.10 14.54
C ASP A 196 -8.27 -9.93 14.98
N SER A 197 -6.99 -10.20 15.26
CA SER A 197 -5.98 -9.17 15.56
C SER A 197 -5.75 -8.22 14.38
N ASP A 198 -5.60 -8.76 13.16
CA ASP A 198 -5.42 -7.95 11.96
C ASP A 198 -6.68 -7.13 11.62
N LEU A 199 -7.87 -7.67 11.82
CA LEU A 199 -9.13 -6.93 11.65
C LEU A 199 -9.22 -5.72 12.58
N LEU A 200 -8.87 -5.87 13.86
CA LEU A 200 -8.83 -4.77 14.84
C LEU A 200 -7.78 -3.71 14.46
N LYS A 201 -6.59 -4.13 14.02
CA LYS A 201 -5.55 -3.23 13.50
C LYS A 201 -6.08 -2.38 12.35
N TRP A 202 -6.73 -3.00 11.36
CA TRP A 202 -7.27 -2.29 10.20
C TRP A 202 -8.45 -1.37 10.52
N GLU A 203 -9.30 -1.72 11.49
CA GLU A 203 -10.38 -0.83 11.93
C GLU A 203 -9.81 0.45 12.55
N ARG A 204 -8.76 0.33 13.35
CA ARG A 204 -8.09 1.48 13.96
C ARG A 204 -7.38 2.35 12.91
N GLU A 205 -6.68 1.73 11.96
CA GLU A 205 -6.05 2.46 10.85
C GLU A 205 -7.08 3.23 10.01
N ASP A 206 -8.22 2.62 9.66
CA ASP A 206 -9.27 3.28 8.87
C ASP A 206 -9.85 4.50 9.57
N PHE A 207 -9.99 4.45 10.90
CA PHE A 207 -10.42 5.61 11.68
C PHE A 207 -9.42 6.77 11.58
N ILE A 208 -8.12 6.49 11.77
CA ILE A 208 -7.05 7.48 11.70
C ILE A 208 -6.99 8.12 10.29
N PHE A 209 -6.97 7.30 9.25
CA PHE A 209 -6.87 7.80 7.87
C PHE A 209 -8.13 8.55 7.40
N SER A 210 -9.31 8.20 7.90
CA SER A 210 -10.53 8.96 7.61
C SER A 210 -10.44 10.38 8.17
N ALA A 211 -9.92 10.57 9.39
CA ALA A 211 -9.72 11.90 9.98
C ALA A 211 -8.75 12.75 9.14
N VAL A 212 -7.67 12.15 8.62
CA VAL A 212 -6.72 12.81 7.73
C VAL A 212 -7.38 13.30 6.44
N PHE A 213 -8.15 12.44 5.79
CA PHE A 213 -8.86 12.79 4.57
C PHE A 213 -9.79 13.99 4.79
N PHE A 214 -10.56 14.00 5.89
CA PHE A 214 -11.40 15.15 6.24
C PHE A 214 -10.59 16.43 6.46
N ALA A 215 -9.44 16.36 7.14
CA ALA A 215 -8.59 17.53 7.37
C ALA A 215 -8.05 18.11 6.05
N ILE A 216 -7.64 17.25 5.11
CA ILE A 216 -7.18 17.67 3.77
C ILE A 216 -8.32 18.33 3.00
N CYS A 217 -9.50 17.72 2.96
CA CYS A 217 -10.67 18.28 2.29
C CYS A 217 -11.01 19.65 2.86
N PHE A 218 -11.03 19.78 4.18
CA PHE A 218 -11.32 21.03 4.87
C PHE A 218 -10.27 22.12 4.55
N ALA A 219 -8.98 21.78 4.58
CA ALA A 219 -7.90 22.71 4.25
C ALA A 219 -8.03 23.26 2.82
N LEU A 220 -8.34 22.41 1.83
CA LEU A 220 -8.47 22.80 0.44
C LEU A 220 -9.74 23.63 0.17
N ILE A 221 -10.86 23.24 0.74
CA ILE A 221 -12.15 23.96 0.56
C ILE A 221 -12.12 25.33 1.28
N SER A 222 -11.36 25.45 2.37
CA SER A 222 -11.24 26.70 3.11
C SER A 222 -10.49 27.80 2.33
N LEU A 223 -9.58 27.46 1.42
CA LEU A 223 -8.79 28.45 0.66
C LEU A 223 -9.63 29.51 -0.06
N PRO A 224 -10.59 29.16 -0.95
CA PRO A 224 -11.40 30.18 -1.63
C PRO A 224 -12.34 30.95 -0.69
N ILE A 225 -12.77 30.32 0.41
CA ILE A 225 -13.62 30.98 1.40
C ILE A 225 -12.84 32.05 2.17
N MET A 226 -11.64 31.70 2.62
CA MET A 226 -10.75 32.58 3.38
C MET A 226 -10.25 33.75 2.52
N GLU A 227 -9.91 33.51 1.25
CA GLU A 227 -9.52 34.59 0.34
C GLU A 227 -10.62 35.63 0.20
N ARG A 228 -11.85 35.20 -0.06
CA ARG A 228 -13.00 36.11 -0.19
C ARG A 228 -13.28 36.86 1.09
N TRP A 229 -13.19 36.17 2.24
CA TRP A 229 -13.37 36.83 3.53
C TRP A 229 -12.28 37.88 3.76
N ALA A 230 -11.01 37.56 3.51
CA ALA A 230 -9.91 38.50 3.68
C ALA A 230 -10.06 39.74 2.78
N ILE A 231 -10.43 39.55 1.51
CA ILE A 231 -10.68 40.65 0.56
C ILE A 231 -11.81 41.58 1.06
N SER A 232 -12.84 41.00 1.70
CA SER A 232 -13.96 41.80 2.22
C SER A 232 -13.58 42.66 3.44
N GLN A 233 -12.50 42.36 4.13
CA GLN A 233 -12.09 43.05 5.36
C GLN A 233 -11.06 44.16 5.12
N VAL A 234 -10.19 44.02 4.11
CA VAL A 234 -9.08 44.96 3.89
C VAL A 234 -8.97 45.36 2.41
N GLU A 235 -9.11 46.64 2.12
CA GLU A 235 -8.80 47.21 0.80
C GLU A 235 -7.32 46.99 0.46
N GLY A 236 -7.02 46.58 -0.78
CA GLY A 236 -5.68 46.29 -1.25
C GLY A 236 -5.31 44.78 -1.22
N LEU A 237 -6.05 43.94 -0.49
CA LEU A 237 -5.84 42.47 -0.56
C LEU A 237 -6.25 41.90 -1.92
N THR A 238 -7.17 42.54 -2.64
CA THR A 238 -7.55 42.16 -4.01
C THR A 238 -6.34 42.21 -4.94
N GLU A 239 -5.54 43.28 -4.90
CA GLU A 239 -4.31 43.41 -5.69
C GLU A 239 -3.27 42.35 -5.36
N PHE A 240 -3.19 41.95 -4.06
CA PHE A 240 -2.31 40.88 -3.64
C PHE A 240 -2.75 39.52 -4.22
N TYR A 241 -4.01 39.13 -4.02
CA TYR A 241 -4.49 37.80 -4.42
C TYR A 241 -4.63 37.65 -5.94
N ASP A 242 -4.98 38.71 -6.67
CA ASP A 242 -5.01 38.71 -8.12
C ASP A 242 -3.63 38.94 -8.74
N GLY A 243 -2.69 39.44 -7.96
CA GLY A 243 -1.32 39.66 -8.37
C GLY A 243 -0.44 38.41 -8.37
N PHE A 244 0.82 38.61 -8.81
CA PHE A 244 1.83 37.58 -8.86
C PHE A 244 2.09 36.91 -7.49
N LYS A 245 2.16 37.73 -6.42
CA LYS A 245 2.46 37.26 -5.06
C LYS A 245 1.38 36.29 -4.56
N GLY A 246 0.12 36.62 -4.72
CA GLY A 246 -1.00 35.77 -4.33
C GLY A 246 -1.06 34.46 -5.14
N SER A 247 -0.79 34.54 -6.44
CA SER A 247 -0.73 33.35 -7.31
C SER A 247 0.39 32.40 -6.89
N VAL A 248 1.57 32.91 -6.57
CA VAL A 248 2.71 32.09 -6.08
C VAL A 248 2.40 31.47 -4.72
N THR A 249 1.83 32.24 -3.79
CA THR A 249 1.48 31.73 -2.45
C THR A 249 0.42 30.64 -2.56
N ARG A 250 -0.60 30.80 -3.41
CA ARG A 250 -1.63 29.79 -3.71
C ARG A 250 -1.02 28.52 -4.27
N ALA A 251 -0.16 28.67 -5.27
CA ALA A 251 0.55 27.53 -5.88
C ALA A 251 1.41 26.77 -4.86
N ALA A 252 2.15 27.50 -4.01
CA ALA A 252 2.96 26.89 -2.94
C ALA A 252 2.09 26.09 -1.94
N CYS A 253 0.97 26.66 -1.48
CA CYS A 253 0.04 25.97 -0.60
C CYS A 253 -0.53 24.70 -1.25
N LEU A 254 -0.88 24.74 -2.53
CA LEU A 254 -1.38 23.59 -3.26
C LEU A 254 -0.33 22.50 -3.42
N VAL A 255 0.91 22.87 -3.75
CA VAL A 255 2.02 21.91 -3.90
C VAL A 255 2.31 21.22 -2.56
N ILE A 256 2.40 21.97 -1.48
CA ILE A 256 2.66 21.39 -0.15
C ILE A 256 1.51 20.47 0.26
N THR A 257 0.26 20.86 0.01
CA THR A 257 -0.90 20.02 0.31
C THR A 257 -0.90 18.76 -0.55
N LEU A 258 -0.51 18.84 -1.82
CA LEU A 258 -0.40 17.68 -2.70
C LEU A 258 0.70 16.72 -2.23
N LEU A 259 1.87 17.24 -1.85
CA LEU A 259 2.94 16.41 -1.25
C LEU A 259 2.44 15.72 0.01
N PHE A 260 1.62 16.40 0.77
CA PHE A 260 1.02 15.86 1.99
C PHE A 260 -0.01 14.75 1.69
N VAL A 261 -0.86 14.94 0.69
CA VAL A 261 -1.81 13.91 0.21
C VAL A 261 -1.03 12.66 -0.20
N ILE A 262 0.03 12.81 -1.00
CA ILE A 262 0.85 11.69 -1.47
C ILE A 262 1.55 10.99 -0.30
N PHE A 263 2.05 11.76 0.67
CA PHE A 263 2.66 11.23 1.88
C PHE A 263 1.68 10.35 2.67
N PHE A 264 0.45 10.83 2.89
CA PHE A 264 -0.57 10.05 3.60
C PHE A 264 -1.06 8.84 2.82
N GLU A 265 -1.27 8.96 1.51
CA GLU A 265 -1.62 7.85 0.65
C GLU A 265 -0.58 6.73 0.74
N LYS A 266 0.71 7.10 0.72
CA LYS A 266 1.79 6.12 0.86
C LYS A 266 1.82 5.49 2.25
N MET A 267 1.55 6.25 3.31
CA MET A 267 1.45 5.70 4.67
C MET A 267 0.25 4.77 4.85
N GLN A 268 -0.82 4.98 4.11
CA GLN A 268 -2.01 4.13 4.16
C GLN A 268 -1.76 2.77 3.49
N GLU A 269 -1.06 2.75 2.35
CA GLU A 269 -0.64 1.56 1.64
C GLU A 269 0.89 1.44 1.70
N ILE A 270 1.44 1.13 2.88
CA ILE A 270 2.84 0.72 2.96
C ILE A 270 2.89 -0.72 2.44
N ARG A 271 3.09 -0.86 1.16
CA ARG A 271 3.51 -2.10 0.50
C ARG A 271 4.81 -1.79 -0.19
N CYS A 272 5.76 -2.69 -0.10
CA CYS A 272 6.90 -2.71 -1.00
C CYS A 272 6.37 -3.13 -2.38
N ASP A 273 5.52 -2.29 -2.97
CA ASP A 273 5.10 -2.50 -4.34
C ASP A 273 6.33 -2.35 -5.22
N GLY A 274 6.65 -3.40 -5.94
CA GLY A 274 7.65 -3.39 -6.99
C GLY A 274 7.36 -2.29 -8.02
N ILE A 275 8.14 -2.27 -9.05
CA ILE A 275 8.09 -1.31 -10.15
C ILE A 275 6.69 -1.21 -10.73
N THR A 276 6.14 0.00 -10.84
CA THR A 276 4.85 0.18 -11.49
C THR A 276 4.92 -0.31 -12.95
N PRO A 277 3.95 -1.10 -13.44
CA PRO A 277 3.98 -1.68 -14.78
C PRO A 277 4.09 -0.64 -15.90
N LEU A 278 3.70 0.61 -15.63
CA LEU A 278 3.85 1.73 -16.55
C LEU A 278 5.31 2.15 -16.74
N LEU A 279 6.11 2.14 -15.66
CA LEU A 279 7.53 2.45 -15.71
C LEU A 279 8.34 1.32 -16.35
N SER A 280 8.01 0.06 -16.09
CA SER A 280 8.67 -1.09 -16.73
C SER A 280 8.46 -1.08 -18.24
N GLY A 281 7.21 -0.85 -18.70
CA GLY A 281 6.91 -0.73 -20.14
C GLY A 281 7.65 0.41 -20.86
N ILE A 282 7.94 1.52 -20.17
CA ILE A 282 8.70 2.63 -20.74
C ILE A 282 10.20 2.30 -20.81
N MET A 283 10.74 1.55 -19.86
CA MET A 283 12.14 1.10 -19.89
C MET A 283 12.41 0.06 -20.99
N GLU A 284 11.41 -0.69 -21.42
CA GLU A 284 11.49 -1.60 -22.56
C GLU A 284 11.63 -0.86 -23.91
N ILE A 285 11.30 0.45 -23.97
CA ILE A 285 11.50 1.27 -25.16
C ILE A 285 13.01 1.44 -25.39
N GLY A 286 13.52 0.87 -26.49
CA GLY A 286 14.95 0.78 -26.79
C GLY A 286 15.71 2.11 -26.80
N LEU A 287 15.04 3.25 -27.10
CA LEU A 287 15.61 4.60 -27.02
C LEU A 287 15.85 5.06 -25.58
N VAL A 288 14.90 4.78 -24.68
CA VAL A 288 14.99 5.13 -23.26
C VAL A 288 16.10 4.29 -22.61
N ASN A 289 16.13 3.00 -22.89
CA ASN A 289 17.15 2.08 -22.36
C ASN A 289 18.57 2.45 -22.83
N LYS A 290 18.75 2.80 -24.13
CA LYS A 290 20.03 3.29 -24.65
C LYS A 290 20.45 4.62 -24.05
N GLY A 291 19.52 5.56 -23.87
CA GLY A 291 19.76 6.84 -23.22
C GLY A 291 20.19 6.68 -21.75
N PHE A 292 19.52 5.80 -21.02
CA PHE A 292 19.88 5.49 -19.64
C PHE A 292 21.24 4.79 -19.53
N LYS A 293 21.52 3.77 -20.35
CA LYS A 293 22.84 3.12 -20.39
C LYS A 293 23.95 4.12 -20.69
N TRP A 294 23.76 4.99 -21.69
CA TRP A 294 24.73 6.04 -21.99
C TRP A 294 24.96 7.00 -20.81
N LEU A 295 23.91 7.39 -20.09
CA LEU A 295 23.98 8.30 -18.94
C LEU A 295 24.67 7.63 -17.74
N PHE A 296 24.49 6.32 -17.56
CA PHE A 296 25.09 5.55 -16.48
C PHE A 296 26.53 5.10 -16.80
N ASP A 297 26.83 4.71 -18.04
CA ASP A 297 28.16 4.27 -18.45
C ASP A 297 29.20 5.40 -18.49
N ASN A 298 28.77 6.64 -18.80
CA ASN A 298 29.65 7.81 -18.84
C ASN A 298 29.98 8.45 -17.47
N THR A 299 29.49 7.92 -16.36
CA THR A 299 29.67 8.52 -15.02
C THR A 299 30.33 7.57 -14.03
N HIS A 300 31.44 7.00 -14.42
CA HIS A 300 32.09 5.78 -13.92
C HIS A 300 32.67 5.74 -12.50
N THR A 301 32.65 6.77 -11.63
CA THR A 301 33.44 6.70 -10.39
C THR A 301 32.71 6.85 -9.06
N GLY A 302 31.45 7.21 -9.06
CA GLY A 302 30.69 7.38 -7.80
C GLY A 302 29.34 6.70 -7.77
N LYS A 303 28.86 6.20 -8.92
CA LYS A 303 27.48 5.75 -9.10
C LYS A 303 27.28 4.25 -8.86
N SER A 304 28.29 3.42 -9.10
CA SER A 304 28.23 2.01 -8.71
C SER A 304 28.00 1.86 -7.20
N SER A 305 28.72 2.66 -6.39
CA SER A 305 28.58 2.62 -4.94
C SER A 305 27.21 3.05 -4.43
N ILE A 306 26.58 4.07 -5.08
CA ILE A 306 25.24 4.54 -4.70
C ILE A 306 24.16 3.56 -5.18
N ALA A 307 24.31 3.00 -6.39
CA ALA A 307 23.39 1.99 -6.89
C ALA A 307 23.47 0.71 -6.05
N ASP A 308 24.68 0.26 -5.71
CA ASP A 308 24.90 -0.92 -4.87
C ASP A 308 24.33 -0.73 -3.46
N ILE A 309 24.48 0.47 -2.87
CA ILE A 309 23.89 0.82 -1.57
C ILE A 309 22.36 0.84 -1.68
N PHE A 310 21.82 1.36 -2.79
CA PHE A 310 20.39 1.41 -3.02
C PHE A 310 19.81 0.01 -3.19
N ASP A 311 20.39 -0.82 -4.05
CA ASP A 311 19.94 -2.18 -4.32
C ASP A 311 20.08 -3.08 -3.08
N LYS A 312 21.08 -2.83 -2.23
CA LYS A 312 21.23 -3.52 -0.95
C LYS A 312 20.14 -3.16 0.08
N ASN A 313 19.73 -1.88 0.11
CA ASN A 313 18.71 -1.39 1.06
C ASN A 313 17.28 -1.56 0.53
N PHE A 314 17.10 -1.65 -0.78
CA PHE A 314 15.79 -1.74 -1.44
C PHE A 314 15.86 -2.77 -2.58
N PRO A 315 16.01 -4.08 -2.28
CA PRO A 315 16.22 -5.13 -3.28
C PRO A 315 15.09 -5.22 -4.32
N GLU A 316 13.86 -4.82 -3.97
CA GLU A 316 12.71 -4.83 -4.87
C GLU A 316 12.65 -3.60 -5.81
N LYS A 317 13.53 -2.61 -5.62
CA LYS A 317 13.51 -1.35 -6.38
C LYS A 317 14.84 -1.11 -7.08
N SER A 318 14.84 -1.15 -8.40
CA SER A 318 16.02 -0.77 -9.17
C SER A 318 16.29 0.74 -9.06
N TYR A 319 17.55 1.12 -8.84
CA TYR A 319 18.00 2.51 -8.83
C TYR A 319 17.65 3.26 -10.12
N GLN A 320 17.69 2.56 -11.26
CA GLN A 320 17.31 3.12 -12.57
C GLN A 320 15.83 3.55 -12.61
N HIS A 321 14.94 2.72 -12.08
CA HIS A 321 13.52 3.04 -11.99
C HIS A 321 13.24 4.23 -11.06
N PHE A 322 14.00 4.35 -9.99
CA PHE A 322 13.91 5.48 -9.09
C PHE A 322 14.25 6.81 -9.77
N ILE A 323 15.36 6.85 -10.53
CA ILE A 323 15.75 8.05 -11.28
C ILE A 323 14.72 8.37 -12.36
N LEU A 324 14.26 7.35 -13.11
CA LEU A 324 13.23 7.53 -14.12
C LEU A 324 11.94 8.12 -13.55
N SER A 325 11.51 7.62 -12.39
CA SER A 325 10.33 8.14 -11.68
C SER A 325 10.50 9.62 -11.32
N ARG A 326 11.67 10.03 -10.80
CA ARG A 326 11.97 11.43 -10.50
C ARG A 326 11.90 12.32 -11.74
N PHE A 327 12.41 11.84 -12.86
CA PHE A 327 12.41 12.56 -14.13
C PHE A 327 10.98 12.71 -14.68
N PHE A 328 10.14 11.67 -14.54
CA PHE A 328 8.73 11.72 -14.91
C PHE A 328 7.94 12.76 -14.11
N TRP A 329 8.13 12.79 -12.79
CA TRP A 329 7.49 13.77 -11.93
C TRP A 329 7.92 15.20 -12.26
N PHE A 330 9.21 15.39 -12.57
CA PHE A 330 9.73 16.70 -13.00
C PHE A 330 9.13 17.14 -14.34
N ILE A 331 9.21 16.31 -15.37
CA ILE A 331 8.72 16.67 -16.71
C ILE A 331 7.20 16.85 -16.70
N GLY A 332 6.47 15.94 -16.09
CA GLY A 332 5.01 15.99 -16.03
C GLY A 332 4.52 17.27 -15.37
N SER A 333 5.06 17.63 -14.21
CA SER A 333 4.70 18.86 -13.51
C SER A 333 5.16 20.13 -14.26
N PHE A 334 6.31 20.09 -14.92
CA PHE A 334 6.80 21.20 -15.74
C PHE A 334 5.91 21.44 -16.96
N ILE A 335 5.52 20.39 -17.68
CA ILE A 335 4.61 20.50 -18.83
C ILE A 335 3.24 21.05 -18.38
N ILE A 336 2.70 20.55 -17.27
CA ILE A 336 1.44 21.07 -16.72
C ILE A 336 1.57 22.56 -16.38
N GLY A 337 2.67 22.96 -15.75
CA GLY A 337 2.96 24.38 -15.47
C GLY A 337 3.07 25.25 -16.72
N LEU A 338 3.76 24.75 -17.76
CA LEU A 338 3.87 25.44 -19.05
C LEU A 338 2.51 25.59 -19.74
N LEU A 339 1.73 24.51 -19.82
CA LEU A 339 0.39 24.55 -20.42
C LEU A 339 -0.51 25.53 -19.69
N TRP A 340 -0.41 25.60 -18.37
CA TRP A 340 -1.14 26.57 -17.56
C TRP A 340 -0.74 28.02 -17.87
N ILE A 341 0.57 28.31 -17.98
CA ILE A 341 1.08 29.64 -18.33
C ILE A 341 0.63 30.05 -19.73
N ILE A 342 0.73 29.14 -20.71
CA ILE A 342 0.35 29.40 -22.11
C ILE A 342 -1.17 29.63 -22.23
N TYR A 343 -1.97 28.77 -21.63
CA TYR A 343 -3.42 28.83 -21.70
C TYR A 343 -3.98 30.15 -21.16
N TRP A 344 -3.39 30.65 -20.08
CA TRP A 344 -3.83 31.91 -19.45
C TRP A 344 -3.07 33.14 -19.92
N GLN A 345 -2.23 33.02 -20.94
CA GLN A 345 -1.40 34.12 -21.48
C GLN A 345 -0.65 34.89 -20.38
N LEU A 346 -0.19 34.16 -19.33
CA LEU A 346 0.51 34.74 -18.19
C LEU A 346 1.92 35.15 -18.58
N SER A 347 2.52 36.07 -17.81
CA SER A 347 3.88 36.53 -18.06
C SER A 347 4.92 35.44 -17.95
N LEU A 348 5.94 35.47 -18.80
CA LEU A 348 7.07 34.51 -18.79
C LEU A 348 7.83 34.46 -17.44
N VAL A 349 7.68 35.48 -16.61
CA VAL A 349 8.24 35.51 -15.24
C VAL A 349 7.68 34.38 -14.37
N LEU A 350 6.48 33.86 -14.67
CA LEU A 350 5.88 32.70 -13.99
C LEU A 350 6.56 31.36 -14.33
N MET A 351 7.47 31.33 -15.30
CA MET A 351 8.28 30.11 -15.55
C MET A 351 9.18 29.75 -14.37
N ILE A 352 9.68 30.75 -13.61
CA ILE A 352 10.54 30.49 -12.45
C ILE A 352 9.79 29.69 -11.36
N PRO A 353 8.61 30.13 -10.88
CA PRO A 353 7.86 29.31 -9.92
C PRO A 353 7.39 27.97 -10.52
N ALA A 354 7.08 27.87 -11.82
CA ALA A 354 6.75 26.60 -12.45
C ALA A 354 7.92 25.60 -12.39
N ILE A 355 9.16 26.07 -12.64
CA ILE A 355 10.37 25.26 -12.51
C ILE A 355 10.58 24.84 -11.04
N LEU A 356 10.42 25.77 -10.09
CA LEU A 356 10.54 25.46 -8.66
C LEU A 356 9.54 24.39 -8.23
N ILE A 357 8.29 24.48 -8.68
CA ILE A 357 7.26 23.47 -8.43
C ILE A 357 7.66 22.13 -9.04
N ALA A 358 8.16 22.12 -10.28
CA ALA A 358 8.61 20.89 -10.94
C ALA A 358 9.79 20.24 -10.19
N VAL A 359 10.73 21.02 -9.68
CA VAL A 359 11.84 20.53 -8.82
C VAL A 359 11.27 19.93 -7.53
N CYS A 360 10.36 20.62 -6.82
CA CYS A 360 9.72 20.07 -5.62
C CYS A 360 8.98 18.76 -5.89
N MET A 361 8.24 18.66 -7.01
CA MET A 361 7.53 17.45 -7.39
C MET A 361 8.47 16.28 -7.70
N SER A 362 9.69 16.53 -8.19
CA SER A 362 10.68 15.48 -8.43
C SER A 362 11.17 14.80 -7.13
N PHE A 363 10.90 15.37 -5.96
CA PHE A 363 11.21 14.76 -4.66
C PHE A 363 10.15 13.76 -4.17
N ILE A 364 9.01 13.61 -4.85
CA ILE A 364 7.96 12.65 -4.47
C ILE A 364 8.49 11.20 -4.36
N PRO A 365 9.24 10.66 -5.35
CA PRO A 365 9.82 9.33 -5.22
C PRO A 365 10.79 9.21 -4.05
N HIS A 366 11.55 10.27 -3.76
CA HIS A 366 12.44 10.29 -2.60
C HIS A 366 11.66 10.24 -1.29
N LEU A 367 10.58 11.01 -1.17
CA LEU A 367 9.69 10.96 -0.01
C LEU A 367 9.10 9.56 0.19
N SER A 368 8.69 8.90 -0.90
CA SER A 368 8.23 7.51 -0.87
C SER A 368 9.29 6.57 -0.29
N LEU A 369 10.55 6.68 -0.73
CA LEU A 369 11.65 5.87 -0.21
C LEU A 369 11.94 6.11 1.28
N VAL A 370 11.89 7.36 1.71
CA VAL A 370 12.09 7.71 3.13
C VAL A 370 11.00 7.05 3.99
N ILE A 371 9.75 7.08 3.54
CA ILE A 371 8.64 6.43 4.25
C ILE A 371 8.85 4.91 4.29
N ASP A 372 9.16 4.28 3.14
CA ASP A 372 9.42 2.85 3.07
C ASP A 372 10.57 2.47 4.02
N GLY A 373 11.66 3.24 4.05
CA GLY A 373 12.77 3.03 4.98
C GLY A 373 12.40 3.17 6.45
N MET A 374 11.52 4.12 6.81
CA MET A 374 11.05 4.28 8.19
C MET A 374 10.27 3.07 8.73
N PHE A 375 9.59 2.34 7.84
CA PHE A 375 8.74 1.22 8.22
C PHE A 375 9.34 -0.14 7.84
N TYR A 376 10.43 -0.17 7.06
CA TYR A 376 11.03 -1.41 6.56
C TYR A 376 11.36 -2.40 7.68
N GLU A 377 12.09 -1.96 8.70
CA GLU A 377 12.45 -2.83 9.83
C GLU A 377 11.22 -3.36 10.57
N ALA A 378 10.22 -2.49 10.78
CA ALA A 378 9.00 -2.89 11.47
C ALA A 378 8.15 -3.87 10.64
N MET A 379 8.12 -3.72 9.32
CA MET A 379 7.43 -4.64 8.41
C MET A 379 8.16 -5.97 8.29
N LEU A 380 9.48 -5.93 8.24
CA LEU A 380 10.33 -7.12 8.23
C LEU A 380 10.11 -7.95 9.52
N GLU A 381 10.15 -7.31 10.70
CA GLU A 381 9.89 -8.00 11.96
C GLU A 381 8.45 -8.54 12.06
N GLU A 382 7.46 -7.82 11.49
CA GLU A 382 6.09 -8.33 11.38
C GLU A 382 6.03 -9.59 10.50
N GLU A 383 6.72 -9.60 9.34
CA GLU A 383 6.80 -10.77 8.45
C GLU A 383 7.52 -11.94 9.14
N ILE A 384 8.65 -11.68 9.80
CA ILE A 384 9.37 -12.70 10.58
C ILE A 384 8.50 -13.27 11.70
N GLY A 385 7.74 -12.43 12.40
CA GLY A 385 6.78 -12.86 13.42
C GLY A 385 5.72 -13.81 12.86
N GLN A 386 5.29 -13.59 11.62
CA GLN A 386 4.33 -14.47 10.92
C GLN A 386 4.99 -15.78 10.47
N VAL A 387 6.19 -15.71 9.90
CA VAL A 387 6.98 -16.90 9.54
C VAL A 387 7.15 -17.80 10.77
N ARG A 388 7.52 -17.21 11.90
CA ARG A 388 7.67 -17.94 13.15
C ARG A 388 6.39 -18.67 13.57
N LEU A 389 5.24 -17.99 13.53
CA LEU A 389 3.95 -18.61 13.86
C LEU A 389 3.58 -19.72 12.88
N MET A 390 3.84 -19.52 11.58
CA MET A 390 3.63 -20.55 10.57
C MET A 390 4.56 -21.75 10.82
N THR A 391 5.85 -21.52 11.04
CA THR A 391 6.82 -22.58 11.33
C THR A 391 6.44 -23.37 12.59
N ILE A 392 5.97 -22.69 13.64
CA ILE A 392 5.44 -23.35 14.84
C ILE A 392 4.25 -24.26 14.48
N SER A 393 3.35 -23.80 13.61
CA SER A 393 2.19 -24.59 13.18
C SER A 393 2.59 -25.81 12.36
N LEU A 394 3.60 -25.68 11.50
CA LEU A 394 4.12 -26.76 10.65
C LEU A 394 5.03 -27.73 11.41
N ALA A 395 5.92 -27.21 12.25
CA ALA A 395 6.85 -28.04 13.05
C ALA A 395 6.14 -28.97 14.06
N GLY A 396 4.90 -28.65 14.44
CA GLY A 396 4.05 -29.53 15.24
C GLY A 396 3.57 -30.79 14.49
N VAL A 397 3.73 -30.84 13.16
CA VAL A 397 3.29 -31.95 12.31
C VAL A 397 4.40 -32.99 12.19
N ILE A 398 4.09 -34.25 12.49
CA ILE A 398 5.06 -35.33 12.42
C ILE A 398 5.34 -35.70 10.95
N GLY A 399 6.63 -35.73 10.58
CA GLY A 399 7.06 -36.15 9.24
C GLY A 399 7.37 -35.01 8.27
N MET A 400 7.24 -33.76 8.69
CA MET A 400 7.61 -32.58 7.91
C MET A 400 9.12 -32.53 7.66
N THR A 401 9.56 -32.06 6.49
CA THR A 401 10.97 -31.86 6.14
C THR A 401 11.36 -30.39 6.22
N VAL A 402 12.67 -30.09 6.32
CA VAL A 402 13.20 -28.72 6.28
C VAL A 402 12.84 -28.02 4.96
N GLU A 403 13.00 -28.74 3.86
CA GLU A 403 12.65 -28.25 2.52
C GLU A 403 11.17 -27.83 2.43
N GLU A 404 10.24 -28.65 2.92
CA GLU A 404 8.82 -28.34 2.93
C GLU A 404 8.52 -27.10 3.78
N ILE A 405 9.17 -26.91 4.92
CA ILE A 405 9.01 -25.70 5.74
C ILE A 405 9.53 -24.47 4.97
N LEU A 406 10.68 -24.57 4.31
CA LEU A 406 11.23 -23.46 3.52
C LEU A 406 10.36 -23.12 2.29
N LEU A 407 9.81 -24.12 1.59
CA LEU A 407 8.85 -23.90 0.50
C LEU A 407 7.61 -23.13 0.96
N TRP A 408 7.09 -23.45 2.15
CA TRP A 408 5.99 -22.68 2.72
C TRP A 408 6.41 -21.26 3.09
N ILE A 409 7.61 -21.06 3.68
CA ILE A 409 8.15 -19.74 4.00
C ILE A 409 8.31 -18.91 2.71
N GLU A 410 8.87 -19.48 1.64
CA GLU A 410 9.00 -18.81 0.34
C GLU A 410 7.66 -18.32 -0.21
N ASN A 411 6.65 -19.20 -0.21
CA ASN A 411 5.32 -18.87 -0.73
C ASN A 411 4.60 -17.79 0.09
N PHE A 412 4.92 -17.71 1.36
CA PHE A 412 4.24 -16.83 2.33
C PHE A 412 4.87 -15.46 2.48
N THR A 413 6.19 -15.36 2.24
CA THR A 413 6.97 -14.14 2.51
C THR A 413 7.10 -13.26 1.28
N SER A 414 7.34 -11.97 1.53
CA SER A 414 7.68 -10.98 0.51
C SER A 414 9.14 -10.55 0.61
N PHE A 415 9.58 -10.17 1.82
CA PHE A 415 10.97 -9.71 2.06
C PHE A 415 11.98 -10.85 2.09
N LEU A 416 11.58 -12.00 2.60
CA LEU A 416 12.46 -13.15 2.76
C LEU A 416 12.48 -14.06 1.52
N ARG A 417 11.50 -13.92 0.62
CA ARG A 417 11.26 -14.80 -0.54
C ARG A 417 12.53 -15.12 -1.33
N ASP A 418 13.20 -14.11 -1.87
CA ASP A 418 14.36 -14.31 -2.75
C ASP A 418 15.51 -15.01 -2.03
N SER A 419 15.68 -14.73 -0.73
CA SER A 419 16.72 -15.37 0.08
C SER A 419 16.40 -16.82 0.36
N VAL A 420 15.14 -17.12 0.64
CA VAL A 420 14.66 -18.47 0.92
C VAL A 420 14.62 -19.29 -0.36
N SER A 421 14.19 -18.73 -1.49
CA SER A 421 14.24 -19.38 -2.80
C SER A 421 15.67 -19.78 -3.18
N THR A 422 16.64 -18.86 -3.02
CA THR A 422 18.06 -19.17 -3.25
C THR A 422 18.54 -20.30 -2.33
N CYS A 423 18.12 -20.31 -1.07
CA CYS A 423 18.46 -21.35 -0.13
C CYS A 423 17.88 -22.71 -0.55
N ILE A 424 16.62 -22.75 -1.01
CA ILE A 424 15.98 -23.97 -1.50
C ILE A 424 16.72 -24.54 -2.72
N ASP A 425 17.10 -23.69 -3.67
CA ASP A 425 17.87 -24.10 -4.85
C ASP A 425 19.25 -24.69 -4.48
N GLU A 426 19.84 -24.27 -3.36
CA GLU A 426 21.14 -24.71 -2.87
C GLU A 426 21.04 -25.94 -1.93
N LEU A 427 19.86 -26.25 -1.34
CA LEU A 427 19.66 -27.40 -0.45
C LEU A 427 20.05 -28.73 -1.11
N ASP A 428 19.77 -28.89 -2.40
CA ASP A 428 20.09 -30.12 -3.15
C ASP A 428 21.61 -30.37 -3.26
N VAL A 429 22.44 -29.32 -3.05
CA VAL A 429 23.91 -29.40 -3.16
C VAL A 429 24.54 -29.70 -1.79
N ASP A 430 24.21 -28.86 -0.80
CA ASP A 430 24.64 -29.05 0.62
C ASP A 430 23.66 -28.29 1.54
N GLU A 431 22.87 -29.05 2.30
CA GLU A 431 21.82 -28.52 3.17
C GLU A 431 22.38 -27.61 4.28
N ASN A 432 23.50 -27.99 4.90
CA ASN A 432 24.08 -27.21 6.00
C ASN A 432 24.70 -25.91 5.49
N ASP A 433 25.40 -25.93 4.35
CA ASP A 433 26.01 -24.74 3.75
C ASP A 433 24.91 -23.76 3.28
N ALA A 434 23.81 -24.24 2.70
CA ALA A 434 22.67 -23.42 2.27
C ALA A 434 22.00 -22.70 3.45
N LEU A 435 21.74 -23.40 4.54
CA LEU A 435 21.16 -22.82 5.76
C LEU A 435 22.13 -21.85 6.47
N ASP A 436 23.43 -22.15 6.48
CA ASP A 436 24.44 -21.25 7.04
C ASP A 436 24.57 -19.95 6.23
N LEU A 437 24.47 -20.00 4.90
CA LEU A 437 24.41 -18.81 4.05
C LEU A 437 23.15 -17.95 4.34
N LEU A 438 22.00 -18.59 4.49
CA LEU A 438 20.76 -17.91 4.87
C LEU A 438 20.90 -17.27 6.26
N ARG A 439 21.50 -17.98 7.21
CA ARG A 439 21.81 -17.50 8.58
C ARG A 439 22.70 -16.26 8.56
N ASP A 440 23.78 -16.28 7.79
CA ASP A 440 24.74 -15.17 7.71
C ASP A 440 24.13 -13.91 7.09
N ARG A 441 23.20 -14.09 6.15
CA ARG A 441 22.45 -12.99 5.53
C ARG A 441 21.50 -12.31 6.53
N TRP A 442 20.84 -13.06 7.39
CA TRP A 442 19.77 -12.59 8.28
C TRP A 442 20.15 -12.59 9.79
N LYS A 443 21.44 -12.70 10.11
CA LYS A 443 21.94 -12.80 11.49
C LYS A 443 21.61 -11.64 12.44
N THR A 444 21.25 -10.49 11.91
CA THR A 444 20.87 -9.31 12.69
C THR A 444 19.38 -9.24 12.98
N THR A 445 18.58 -10.19 12.52
CA THR A 445 17.13 -10.23 12.66
C THR A 445 16.67 -11.33 13.61
N SER A 446 15.43 -11.27 14.05
CA SER A 446 14.85 -12.34 14.87
C SER A 446 14.58 -13.64 14.08
N PHE A 447 14.76 -13.62 12.77
CA PHE A 447 14.65 -14.79 11.88
C PHE A 447 15.77 -15.82 12.13
N ILE A 448 16.92 -15.38 12.65
CA ILE A 448 18.06 -16.26 12.98
C ILE A 448 17.64 -17.44 13.88
N ASN A 449 16.73 -17.22 14.83
CA ASN A 449 16.28 -18.29 15.72
C ASN A 449 15.55 -19.40 14.96
N VAL A 450 14.76 -19.05 13.93
CA VAL A 450 14.07 -20.03 13.08
C VAL A 450 15.08 -20.81 12.25
N ILE A 451 16.10 -20.12 11.71
CA ILE A 451 17.15 -20.77 10.92
C ILE A 451 18.00 -21.70 11.80
N ASP A 452 18.38 -21.26 13.01
CA ASP A 452 19.14 -22.09 13.96
C ASP A 452 18.36 -23.35 14.37
N ASP A 453 17.03 -23.24 14.54
CA ASP A 453 16.15 -24.38 14.82
C ASP A 453 16.04 -25.31 13.59
N LEU A 454 16.02 -24.78 12.36
CA LEU A 454 16.06 -25.57 11.13
C LEU A 454 17.39 -26.32 11.00
N ILE A 455 18.54 -25.68 11.25
CA ILE A 455 19.87 -26.32 11.25
C ILE A 455 19.94 -27.42 12.32
N ALA A 456 19.37 -27.17 13.50
CA ALA A 456 19.35 -28.17 14.57
C ALA A 456 18.46 -29.37 14.21
N SER A 457 17.41 -29.16 13.41
CA SER A 457 16.42 -30.19 13.07
C SER A 457 17.01 -31.37 12.28
N ASP A 458 18.07 -31.15 11.49
CA ASP A 458 18.79 -32.20 10.80
C ASP A 458 19.38 -33.25 11.79
N LYS A 459 19.79 -32.80 12.99
CA LYS A 459 20.44 -33.65 13.98
C LYS A 459 19.48 -34.27 14.99
N ILE A 460 18.50 -33.54 15.45
CA ILE A 460 17.62 -33.94 16.56
C ILE A 460 16.15 -34.11 16.15
N GLY A 461 15.83 -33.88 14.87
CA GLY A 461 14.47 -33.90 14.34
C GLY A 461 13.70 -32.61 14.60
N ILE A 462 12.77 -32.29 13.69
CA ILE A 462 12.03 -31.01 13.67
C ILE A 462 11.27 -30.77 14.98
N ASN A 463 10.53 -31.76 15.48
CA ASN A 463 9.73 -31.61 16.70
C ASN A 463 10.57 -31.25 17.93
N GLU A 464 11.75 -31.83 18.10
CA GLU A 464 12.61 -31.53 19.24
C GLU A 464 13.36 -30.20 19.04
N ALA A 465 13.78 -29.88 17.82
CA ALA A 465 14.42 -28.61 17.48
C ALA A 465 13.48 -27.42 17.77
N PHE A 466 12.22 -27.53 17.37
CA PHE A 466 11.22 -26.48 17.56
C PHE A 466 10.47 -26.54 18.91
N LYS A 467 10.82 -27.44 19.81
CA LYS A 467 10.14 -27.65 21.09
C LYS A 467 10.07 -26.39 21.96
N ASP A 468 11.13 -25.58 21.98
CA ASP A 468 11.12 -24.32 22.73
C ASP A 468 10.17 -23.31 22.11
N LEU A 469 10.14 -23.19 20.77
CA LEU A 469 9.19 -22.35 20.04
C LEU A 469 7.74 -22.83 20.24
N LEU A 470 7.49 -24.13 20.15
CA LEU A 470 6.16 -24.72 20.39
C LEU A 470 5.67 -24.44 21.83
N SER A 471 6.55 -24.58 22.83
CA SER A 471 6.20 -24.33 24.23
C SER A 471 5.90 -22.86 24.54
N ARG A 472 6.44 -21.92 23.73
CA ARG A 472 6.26 -20.46 23.87
C ARG A 472 5.31 -19.85 22.86
N ARG A 473 4.46 -20.64 22.25
CA ARG A 473 3.53 -20.19 21.18
C ARG A 473 2.70 -18.96 21.58
N ASP A 474 2.08 -18.99 22.77
CA ASP A 474 1.27 -17.87 23.27
C ASP A 474 2.11 -16.58 23.47
N TYR A 475 3.37 -16.73 23.90
CA TYR A 475 4.29 -15.59 24.03
C TYR A 475 4.58 -14.96 22.66
N TYR A 476 4.85 -15.75 21.63
CA TYR A 476 5.15 -15.22 20.29
C TYR A 476 3.91 -14.58 19.64
N SER A 477 2.73 -15.14 19.85
CA SER A 477 1.46 -14.53 19.41
C SER A 477 1.21 -13.20 20.10
N ALA A 478 1.45 -13.11 21.41
CA ALA A 478 1.31 -11.86 22.16
C ALA A 478 2.34 -10.81 21.71
N LYS A 479 3.60 -11.24 21.51
CA LYS A 479 4.69 -10.37 21.01
C LYS A 479 4.34 -9.79 19.64
N ARG A 480 3.85 -10.60 18.70
CA ARG A 480 3.43 -10.15 17.38
C ARG A 480 2.32 -9.09 17.47
N ARG A 481 1.31 -9.28 18.32
CA ARG A 481 0.26 -8.29 18.55
C ARG A 481 0.83 -6.97 19.06
N GLN A 482 1.79 -7.03 19.97
CA GLN A 482 2.47 -5.84 20.49
C GLN A 482 3.26 -5.11 19.38
N GLU A 483 3.96 -5.83 18.52
CA GLU A 483 4.69 -5.27 17.36
C GLU A 483 3.73 -4.59 16.39
N GLN A 484 2.58 -5.21 16.08
CA GLN A 484 1.53 -4.61 15.26
C GLN A 484 0.96 -3.32 15.88
N GLU A 485 0.71 -3.31 17.20
CA GLU A 485 0.27 -2.11 17.89
C GLU A 485 1.31 -0.98 17.85
N LEU A 486 2.59 -1.31 17.95
CA LEU A 486 3.68 -0.31 17.84
C LEU A 486 3.73 0.32 16.46
N ILE A 487 3.53 -0.46 15.39
CA ILE A 487 3.46 0.06 14.01
C ILE A 487 2.28 1.04 13.88
N VAL A 488 1.09 0.66 14.36
CA VAL A 488 -0.10 1.52 14.31
C VAL A 488 0.11 2.81 15.11
N ARG A 489 0.68 2.71 16.32
CA ARG A 489 0.99 3.88 17.15
C ARG A 489 2.03 4.79 16.49
N LYS A 490 3.05 4.23 15.85
CA LYS A 490 4.06 5.00 15.09
C LYS A 490 3.40 5.77 13.95
N LYS A 491 2.53 5.11 13.16
CA LYS A 491 1.73 5.76 12.12
C LYS A 491 0.85 6.88 12.71
N GLU A 492 0.11 6.60 13.78
CA GLU A 492 -0.76 7.54 14.47
C GLU A 492 0.01 8.79 14.94
N THR A 493 1.17 8.60 15.56
CA THR A 493 2.01 9.71 16.03
C THR A 493 2.49 10.60 14.90
N ILE A 494 2.98 10.01 13.80
CA ILE A 494 3.41 10.76 12.62
C ILE A 494 2.23 11.52 12.03
N ILE A 495 1.10 10.85 11.86
CA ILE A 495 -0.13 11.45 11.31
C ILE A 495 -0.62 12.60 12.18
N SER A 496 -0.74 12.41 13.49
CA SER A 496 -1.24 13.44 14.41
C SER A 496 -0.34 14.66 14.45
N THR A 497 0.99 14.48 14.33
CA THR A 497 1.95 15.58 14.28
C THR A 497 1.77 16.44 13.03
N PHE A 498 1.53 15.83 11.90
CA PHE A 498 1.44 16.55 10.63
C PHE A 498 0.00 16.86 10.18
N LEU A 499 -1.02 16.35 10.87
CA LEU A 499 -2.43 16.48 10.48
C LEU A 499 -2.87 17.92 10.23
N TYR A 500 -2.40 18.83 11.06
CA TYR A 500 -2.80 20.24 10.98
C TYR A 500 -1.96 21.08 10.01
N LEU A 501 -0.88 20.52 9.46
CA LEU A 501 0.05 21.27 8.61
C LEU A 501 -0.62 21.88 7.36
N PRO A 502 -1.43 21.15 6.56
CA PRO A 502 -2.14 21.74 5.43
C PRO A 502 -3.08 22.88 5.84
N PHE A 503 -3.77 22.73 6.95
CA PHE A 503 -4.68 23.75 7.46
C PHE A 503 -3.91 24.98 7.97
N MET A 504 -2.83 24.79 8.74
CA MET A 504 -1.98 25.86 9.21
C MET A 504 -1.35 26.66 8.06
N LEU A 505 -0.97 26.00 6.97
CA LEU A 505 -0.48 26.67 5.77
C LEU A 505 -1.58 27.49 5.09
N SER A 506 -2.77 26.90 4.95
CA SER A 506 -3.91 27.61 4.33
C SER A 506 -4.30 28.84 5.14
N VAL A 507 -4.42 28.73 6.45
CA VAL A 507 -4.81 29.83 7.33
C VAL A 507 -3.64 30.79 7.54
N GLY A 508 -2.47 30.29 7.92
CA GLY A 508 -1.31 31.10 8.32
C GLY A 508 -0.64 31.79 7.14
N ALA A 509 -0.18 31.01 6.15
CA ALA A 509 0.59 31.57 5.04
C ALA A 509 -0.28 32.22 3.97
N TYR A 510 -1.50 31.70 3.73
CA TYR A 510 -2.36 32.22 2.67
C TYR A 510 -3.30 33.33 3.14
N MET A 511 -3.81 33.30 4.37
CA MET A 511 -4.74 34.30 4.90
C MET A 511 -4.07 35.28 5.87
N ILE A 512 -3.50 34.78 6.99
CA ILE A 512 -3.04 35.65 8.08
C ILE A 512 -1.83 36.48 7.65
N ALA A 513 -0.84 35.91 7.01
CA ALA A 513 0.39 36.64 6.64
C ALA A 513 0.13 37.81 5.69
N PRO A 514 -0.57 37.66 4.55
CA PRO A 514 -0.90 38.80 3.69
C PRO A 514 -1.80 39.83 4.37
N PHE A 515 -2.79 39.36 5.14
CA PHE A 515 -3.69 40.23 5.89
C PHE A 515 -2.91 41.14 6.87
N MET A 516 -2.02 40.57 7.66
CA MET A 516 -1.20 41.31 8.61
C MET A 516 -0.26 42.32 7.91
N VAL A 517 0.43 41.89 6.86
CA VAL A 517 1.38 42.74 6.12
C VAL A 517 0.69 43.97 5.51
N ILE A 518 -0.46 43.76 4.88
CA ILE A 518 -1.19 44.84 4.20
C ILE A 518 -1.87 45.74 5.24
N SER A 519 -2.46 45.17 6.30
CA SER A 519 -3.06 45.97 7.39
C SER A 519 -2.05 46.85 8.09
N VAL A 520 -0.86 46.35 8.40
CA VAL A 520 0.23 47.14 9.00
C VAL A 520 0.69 48.22 8.03
N ARG A 521 0.82 47.93 6.74
CA ARG A 521 1.19 48.93 5.73
C ARG A 521 0.14 50.03 5.64
N ASN A 522 -1.15 49.71 5.59
CA ASN A 522 -2.24 50.68 5.56
C ASN A 522 -2.22 51.57 6.84
N LEU A 523 -1.95 51.01 8.02
CA LEU A 523 -1.82 51.77 9.26
C LEU A 523 -0.64 52.74 9.20
N LEU A 524 0.51 52.30 8.69
CA LEU A 524 1.69 53.16 8.53
C LEU A 524 1.44 54.28 7.54
N ASP A 525 0.77 54.01 6.42
CA ASP A 525 0.41 55.05 5.42
C ASP A 525 -0.55 56.09 5.99
N ILE A 526 -1.48 55.69 6.88
CA ILE A 526 -2.38 56.61 7.59
C ILE A 526 -1.61 57.46 8.58
N THR A 527 -0.70 56.89 9.35
CA THR A 527 0.11 57.63 10.33
C THR A 527 1.03 58.65 9.67
N VAL A 528 1.62 58.29 8.50
CA VAL A 528 2.48 59.22 7.73
C VAL A 528 1.64 60.35 7.10
N LYS A 529 0.37 60.11 6.71
CA LYS A 529 -0.51 61.16 6.19
C LYS A 529 -1.06 62.11 7.27
N LEU A 530 -1.04 61.69 8.52
CA LEU A 530 -1.50 62.46 9.69
C LEU A 530 -0.37 63.24 10.39
N SER A 531 0.90 62.91 10.12
CA SER A 531 2.10 63.60 10.54
C SER A 531 2.49 64.69 9.50
#